data_963b162554805af835387a23a0210745
#
_entry.id   963b162554805af835387a23a0210745
#
_cell.length_a   1.000
_cell.length_b   1.000
_cell.length_c   1.000
_cell.angle_alpha   90.00
_cell.angle_beta   90.00
_cell.angle_gamma   90.00
#
_symmetry.space_group_name_H-M   'P 1'
#
loop_
_entity.id
_entity.type
_entity.pdbx_description
1 polymer ?
#
loop_
_entity_poly.entity_id
_entity_poly.type
_entity_poly.pdbx_seq_one_letter_code
_entity_poly.pdbx_strand_id
1 'polypeptide(L)'
;MDEVRVHEFAHFPRVTRRAGEAMLRHPFPARGIEHHVAWLDGQPVGRLETSWMTEENLKVLFFTLEVVPRFRRRGVGRALYGRVLECAGEQGRTVLLTGSSLSKDGLPAPDEAPAGFAAALGFTSTLPEVQRRLVVADIDDDLLTDMAAAAREKAVGYRVVQWRDGAPPELAERVAYLDSRLISDAPMGDMQVEPEQPDVARMRRIEAVLAGRGRRLYHTGAVHEDTGDLVAWTTISTGAETPGHAWQQITIVDPKHRGHRLGALVKVANLDHFRAAEPEVTVIDTFNAAENSFMISINEQMGFRRIAAFQNWQRELEGPAEPAA
;
A
#
# COMPACT_ATOMS: atom_id res chain seq x y z
N MET A 1 10.30 15.00 12.19
CA MET A 1 9.34 13.97 11.63
C MET A 1 9.30 12.69 12.47
N ASP A 2 10.39 12.25 13.13
CA ASP A 2 10.34 11.08 14.04
C ASP A 2 9.26 11.21 15.14
N GLU A 3 9.01 12.42 15.67
CA GLU A 3 7.95 12.66 16.65
C GLU A 3 6.55 12.35 16.09
N VAL A 4 6.28 12.71 14.83
CA VAL A 4 5.00 12.40 14.17
C VAL A 4 4.86 10.88 14.03
N ARG A 5 5.92 10.21 13.54
CA ARG A 5 5.91 8.75 13.39
C ARG A 5 5.66 8.03 14.71
N VAL A 6 6.36 8.42 15.78
CA VAL A 6 6.18 7.81 17.11
C VAL A 6 4.77 8.06 17.64
N HIS A 7 4.20 9.22 17.34
CA HIS A 7 2.88 9.61 17.83
C HIS A 7 1.73 8.96 17.05
N GLU A 8 1.83 8.90 15.71
CA GLU A 8 0.70 8.47 14.86
C GLU A 8 0.93 7.12 14.17
N PHE A 9 2.17 6.76 13.94
CA PHE A 9 2.57 5.58 13.15
C PHE A 9 3.59 4.74 13.88
N ALA A 10 3.40 4.52 15.21
CA ALA A 10 4.37 3.81 16.06
C ALA A 10 4.74 2.41 15.54
N HIS A 11 3.83 1.77 14.80
CA HIS A 11 4.03 0.44 14.21
C HIS A 11 4.78 0.46 12.88
N PHE A 12 4.93 1.63 12.23
CA PHE A 12 5.70 1.72 10.99
C PHE A 12 7.20 1.68 11.26
N PRO A 13 7.98 1.03 10.39
CA PRO A 13 9.43 1.07 10.48
C PRO A 13 9.93 2.52 10.30
N ARG A 14 11.04 2.81 10.94
CA ARG A 14 11.68 4.12 10.83
C ARG A 14 12.23 4.29 9.41
N VAL A 15 11.93 5.41 8.78
CA VAL A 15 12.57 5.78 7.51
C VAL A 15 13.96 6.33 7.83
N THR A 16 15.01 5.62 7.45
CA THR A 16 16.38 6.09 7.58
C THR A 16 16.66 7.20 6.58
N ARG A 17 17.69 8.02 6.86
CA ARG A 17 18.14 9.03 5.89
C ARG A 17 18.46 8.41 4.53
N ARG A 18 19.16 7.27 4.52
CA ARG A 18 19.54 6.54 3.30
C ARG A 18 18.32 6.06 2.51
N ALA A 19 17.30 5.52 3.21
CA ALA A 19 16.04 5.17 2.57
C ALA A 19 15.36 6.38 1.94
N GLY A 20 15.26 7.50 2.67
CA GLY A 20 14.69 8.75 2.15
C GLY A 20 15.43 9.27 0.92
N GLU A 21 16.78 9.29 0.95
CA GLU A 21 17.59 9.67 -0.21
C GLU A 21 17.38 8.73 -1.41
N ALA A 22 17.25 7.41 -1.17
CA ALA A 22 16.96 6.45 -2.24
C ALA A 22 15.58 6.69 -2.86
N MET A 23 14.56 7.03 -2.05
CA MET A 23 13.24 7.39 -2.56
C MET A 23 13.28 8.61 -3.48
N LEU A 24 14.05 9.64 -3.13
CA LEU A 24 14.21 10.85 -3.94
C LEU A 24 15.00 10.59 -5.24
N ARG A 25 16.02 9.73 -5.21
CA ARG A 25 16.84 9.39 -6.40
C ARG A 25 16.12 8.46 -7.37
N HIS A 26 15.19 7.65 -6.88
CA HIS A 26 14.45 6.67 -7.66
C HIS A 26 12.94 6.93 -7.54
N PRO A 27 12.41 8.00 -8.16
CA PRO A 27 10.97 8.27 -8.17
C PRO A 27 10.24 7.21 -9.00
N PHE A 28 8.99 6.92 -8.65
CA PHE A 28 8.17 6.02 -9.46
C PHE A 28 7.86 6.65 -10.82
N PRO A 29 7.81 5.83 -11.90
CA PRO A 29 7.45 6.29 -13.23
C PRO A 29 6.00 6.78 -13.29
N ALA A 30 5.68 7.60 -14.30
CA ALA A 30 4.34 8.14 -14.52
C ALA A 30 3.75 8.85 -13.29
N ARG A 31 4.59 9.46 -12.45
CA ARG A 31 4.19 10.13 -11.22
C ARG A 31 4.94 11.45 -11.02
N GLY A 32 4.20 12.55 -10.87
CA GLY A 32 4.72 13.81 -10.35
C GLY A 32 4.72 13.78 -8.83
N ILE A 33 5.76 14.35 -8.21
CA ILE A 33 5.89 14.41 -6.75
C ILE A 33 6.52 15.74 -6.37
N GLU A 34 5.95 16.42 -5.37
CA GLU A 34 6.55 17.59 -4.72
C GLU A 34 6.66 17.40 -3.21
N HIS A 35 7.72 17.94 -2.64
CA HIS A 35 7.95 17.91 -1.20
C HIS A 35 8.13 19.33 -0.67
N HIS A 36 7.42 19.64 0.41
CA HIS A 36 7.52 20.93 1.10
C HIS A 36 7.78 20.72 2.59
N VAL A 37 8.52 21.66 3.18
CA VAL A 37 8.80 21.69 4.62
C VAL A 37 8.33 23.03 5.18
N ALA A 38 7.48 22.97 6.21
CA ALA A 38 7.08 24.17 6.97
C ALA A 38 8.12 24.46 8.04
N TRP A 39 8.55 25.73 8.11
CA TRP A 39 9.48 26.24 9.11
C TRP A 39 8.78 27.24 10.02
N LEU A 40 9.03 27.14 11.31
CA LEU A 40 8.58 28.11 12.31
C LEU A 40 9.74 28.39 13.26
N ASP A 41 10.08 29.68 13.42
CA ASP A 41 11.19 30.13 14.27
C ASP A 41 12.52 29.39 13.99
N GLY A 42 12.82 29.16 12.70
CA GLY A 42 14.04 28.48 12.25
C GLY A 42 14.04 26.93 12.46
N GLN A 43 12.92 26.35 12.86
CA GLN A 43 12.79 24.91 13.07
C GLN A 43 11.84 24.27 12.03
N PRO A 44 12.15 23.08 11.49
CA PRO A 44 11.23 22.34 10.64
C PRO A 44 10.11 21.74 11.51
N VAL A 45 8.86 22.16 11.27
CA VAL A 45 7.71 21.82 12.13
C VAL A 45 6.63 21.02 11.42
N GLY A 46 6.73 20.87 10.11
CA GLY A 46 5.79 20.07 9.32
C GLY A 46 6.34 19.76 7.95
N ARG A 47 5.75 18.78 7.29
CA ARG A 47 6.04 18.43 5.90
C ARG A 47 4.77 18.18 5.11
N LEU A 48 4.88 18.36 3.82
CA LEU A 48 3.88 17.98 2.84
C LEU A 48 4.57 17.23 1.72
N GLU A 49 3.98 16.13 1.30
CA GLU A 49 4.23 15.49 0.04
C GLU A 49 2.95 15.53 -0.78
N THR A 50 3.01 16.04 -1.99
CA THR A 50 1.94 15.93 -2.98
C THR A 50 2.40 15.02 -4.10
N SER A 51 1.50 14.21 -4.63
CA SER A 51 1.80 13.35 -5.78
C SER A 51 0.58 13.15 -6.66
N TRP A 52 0.82 12.97 -7.95
CA TRP A 52 -0.22 12.77 -8.96
C TRP A 52 0.26 11.83 -10.05
N MET A 53 -0.66 11.07 -10.62
CA MET A 53 -0.39 10.24 -11.78
C MET A 53 -0.41 11.09 -13.05
N THR A 54 0.40 10.71 -14.06
CA THR A 54 0.51 11.45 -15.33
C THR A 54 -0.13 10.74 -16.52
N GLU A 55 -0.52 9.49 -16.37
CA GLU A 55 -1.08 8.65 -17.43
C GLU A 55 -2.56 8.29 -17.16
N GLU A 56 -2.94 8.12 -15.90
CA GLU A 56 -4.27 7.77 -15.43
C GLU A 56 -4.60 8.50 -14.14
N ASN A 57 -5.83 8.39 -13.61
CA ASN A 57 -6.25 9.12 -12.40
C ASN A 57 -5.96 10.63 -12.49
N LEU A 58 -6.15 11.19 -13.68
CA LEU A 58 -5.72 12.57 -14.02
C LEU A 58 -6.46 13.65 -13.23
N LYS A 59 -7.54 13.29 -12.53
CA LYS A 59 -8.27 14.20 -11.63
C LYS A 59 -7.75 14.18 -10.21
N VAL A 60 -6.93 13.20 -9.85
CA VAL A 60 -6.57 12.92 -8.46
C VAL A 60 -5.22 13.54 -8.09
N LEU A 61 -5.19 14.22 -6.93
CA LEU A 61 -3.98 14.59 -6.20
C LEU A 61 -3.95 13.84 -4.87
N PHE A 62 -2.92 13.04 -4.68
CA PHE A 62 -2.62 12.42 -3.39
C PHE A 62 -1.73 13.34 -2.57
N PHE A 63 -1.94 13.40 -1.26
CA PHE A 63 -1.03 14.12 -0.39
C PHE A 63 -0.87 13.47 0.98
N THR A 64 0.30 13.68 1.58
CA THR A 64 0.60 13.37 2.97
C THR A 64 1.03 14.64 3.66
N LEU A 65 0.28 15.08 4.67
CA LEU A 65 0.53 16.28 5.44
C LEU A 65 0.78 15.91 6.90
N GLU A 66 1.91 16.29 7.42
CA GLU A 66 2.29 16.00 8.79
C GLU A 66 2.75 17.27 9.51
N VAL A 67 2.27 17.48 10.73
CA VAL A 67 2.70 18.56 11.62
C VAL A 67 3.15 17.95 12.94
N VAL A 68 4.35 18.32 13.37
CA VAL A 68 4.90 17.87 14.66
C VAL A 68 3.93 18.23 15.80
N PRO A 69 3.51 17.28 16.65
CA PRO A 69 2.40 17.45 17.59
C PRO A 69 2.45 18.73 18.43
N ARG A 70 3.62 19.07 19.00
CA ARG A 70 3.80 20.28 19.81
C ARG A 70 3.67 21.61 19.04
N PHE A 71 3.67 21.57 17.71
CA PHE A 71 3.49 22.74 16.84
C PHE A 71 2.11 22.81 16.17
N ARG A 72 1.22 21.87 16.50
CA ARG A 72 -0.17 21.91 16.04
C ARG A 72 -0.93 23.12 16.60
N ARG A 73 -2.06 23.46 16.00
CA ARG A 73 -2.94 24.59 16.37
C ARG A 73 -2.28 25.97 16.24
N ARG A 74 -1.18 26.05 15.47
CA ARG A 74 -0.45 27.31 15.14
C ARG A 74 -0.57 27.71 13.67
N GLY A 75 -1.54 27.19 12.93
CA GLY A 75 -1.75 27.50 11.51
C GLY A 75 -0.91 26.69 10.53
N VAL A 76 0.11 25.92 10.98
CA VAL A 76 1.05 25.18 10.12
C VAL A 76 0.32 24.22 9.17
N GLY A 77 -0.61 23.40 9.68
CA GLY A 77 -1.38 22.46 8.84
C GLY A 77 -2.20 23.18 7.77
N ARG A 78 -2.80 24.34 8.11
CA ARG A 78 -3.59 25.13 7.16
C ARG A 78 -2.70 25.75 6.07
N ALA A 79 -1.51 26.23 6.44
CA ALA A 79 -0.54 26.77 5.47
C ALA A 79 -0.06 25.68 4.49
N LEU A 80 0.28 24.48 5.00
CA LEU A 80 0.64 23.33 4.14
C LEU A 80 -0.53 22.90 3.25
N TYR A 81 -1.76 22.94 3.77
CA TYR A 81 -2.95 22.65 2.96
C TYR A 81 -3.20 23.67 1.86
N GLY A 82 -2.84 24.95 2.08
CA GLY A 82 -2.83 25.97 1.03
C GLY A 82 -1.96 25.53 -0.16
N ARG A 83 -0.77 24.96 0.10
CA ARG A 83 0.09 24.40 -0.97
C ARG A 83 -0.53 23.20 -1.68
N VAL A 84 -1.32 22.36 -0.96
CA VAL A 84 -2.09 21.27 -1.63
C VAL A 84 -3.04 21.85 -2.67
N LEU A 85 -3.79 22.90 -2.31
CA LEU A 85 -4.74 23.55 -3.21
C LEU A 85 -4.06 24.24 -4.40
N GLU A 86 -2.94 24.90 -4.17
CA GLU A 86 -2.12 25.50 -5.23
C GLU A 86 -1.62 24.43 -6.20
N CYS A 87 -1.01 23.35 -5.68
CA CYS A 87 -0.54 22.22 -6.51
C CYS A 87 -1.70 21.58 -7.28
N ALA A 88 -2.88 21.41 -6.65
CA ALA A 88 -4.06 20.88 -7.33
C ALA A 88 -4.47 21.76 -8.52
N GLY A 89 -4.50 23.10 -8.32
CA GLY A 89 -4.78 24.06 -9.39
C GLY A 89 -3.73 24.04 -10.50
N GLU A 90 -2.44 24.06 -10.14
CA GLU A 90 -1.32 24.01 -11.10
C GLU A 90 -1.32 22.73 -11.95
N GLN A 91 -1.74 21.59 -11.36
CA GLN A 91 -1.80 20.30 -12.03
C GLN A 91 -3.19 19.95 -12.60
N GLY A 92 -4.18 20.84 -12.49
CA GLY A 92 -5.54 20.62 -12.98
C GLY A 92 -6.27 19.47 -12.25
N ARG A 93 -5.97 19.26 -10.95
CA ARG A 93 -6.56 18.16 -10.16
C ARG A 93 -7.77 18.66 -9.39
N THR A 94 -8.84 17.87 -9.40
CA THR A 94 -10.13 18.22 -8.78
C THR A 94 -10.54 17.28 -7.65
N VAL A 95 -9.83 16.18 -7.45
CA VAL A 95 -10.07 15.22 -6.38
C VAL A 95 -8.82 15.13 -5.50
N LEU A 96 -8.98 15.42 -4.22
CA LEU A 96 -7.90 15.31 -3.22
C LEU A 96 -8.08 14.03 -2.42
N LEU A 97 -7.03 13.20 -2.33
CA LEU A 97 -6.99 11.98 -1.54
C LEU A 97 -5.86 12.05 -0.51
N THR A 98 -6.17 11.65 0.72
CA THR A 98 -5.20 11.51 1.81
C THR A 98 -5.62 10.43 2.78
N GLY A 99 -4.74 10.07 3.71
CA GLY A 99 -5.04 9.08 4.75
C GLY A 99 -4.60 9.57 6.12
N SER A 100 -5.21 9.03 7.16
CA SER A 100 -4.82 9.25 8.54
C SER A 100 -4.99 7.99 9.38
N SER A 101 -4.31 7.93 10.52
CA SER A 101 -4.65 6.99 11.58
C SER A 101 -6.09 7.21 12.06
N LEU A 102 -6.74 6.13 12.49
CA LEU A 102 -8.11 6.12 12.97
C LEU A 102 -8.17 5.47 14.35
N SER A 103 -8.87 6.12 15.29
CA SER A 103 -9.26 5.48 16.56
C SER A 103 -10.31 4.40 16.29
N LYS A 104 -10.07 3.18 16.76
CA LYS A 104 -10.98 2.05 16.62
C LYS A 104 -10.92 1.17 17.85
N ASP A 105 -12.05 0.65 18.28
CA ASP A 105 -12.17 -0.19 19.49
C ASP A 105 -11.17 -1.34 19.50
N GLY A 106 -10.45 -1.46 20.62
CA GLY A 106 -9.43 -2.48 20.85
C GLY A 106 -8.09 -2.25 20.12
N LEU A 107 -7.89 -1.10 19.45
CA LEU A 107 -6.64 -0.73 18.82
C LEU A 107 -6.09 0.56 19.45
N PRO A 108 -4.75 0.71 19.48
CA PRO A 108 -4.13 1.97 19.92
C PRO A 108 -4.66 3.14 19.08
N ALA A 109 -5.17 4.16 19.74
CA ALA A 109 -5.58 5.40 19.11
C ALA A 109 -4.50 6.45 19.40
N PRO A 110 -3.78 6.93 18.37
CA PRO A 110 -2.76 7.94 18.63
C PRO A 110 -3.37 9.30 18.98
N ASP A 111 -4.31 9.81 18.21
CA ASP A 111 -5.15 10.96 18.51
C ASP A 111 -6.22 11.16 17.42
N GLU A 112 -7.22 12.03 17.69
CA GLU A 112 -8.30 12.33 16.74
C GLU A 112 -8.01 13.59 15.90
N ALA A 113 -6.86 14.24 16.11
CA ALA A 113 -6.56 15.49 15.44
C ALA A 113 -6.51 15.37 13.91
N PRO A 114 -5.97 14.29 13.31
CA PRO A 114 -5.97 14.14 11.85
C PRO A 114 -7.40 14.03 11.28
N ALA A 115 -8.26 13.22 11.87
CA ALA A 115 -9.66 13.07 11.44
C ALA A 115 -10.44 14.39 11.59
N GLY A 116 -10.28 15.07 12.74
CA GLY A 116 -10.88 16.39 12.97
C GLY A 116 -10.37 17.45 11.99
N PHE A 117 -9.11 17.40 11.60
CA PHE A 117 -8.54 18.30 10.60
C PHE A 117 -9.11 18.03 9.20
N ALA A 118 -9.19 16.77 8.79
CA ALA A 118 -9.80 16.37 7.53
C ALA A 118 -11.27 16.83 7.43
N ALA A 119 -12.06 16.55 8.46
CA ALA A 119 -13.46 16.98 8.55
C ALA A 119 -13.61 18.52 8.48
N ALA A 120 -12.77 19.28 9.22
CA ALA A 120 -12.78 20.74 9.19
C ALA A 120 -12.39 21.35 7.83
N LEU A 121 -11.72 20.57 6.96
CA LEU A 121 -11.39 20.94 5.59
C LEU A 121 -12.41 20.43 4.56
N GLY A 122 -13.51 19.81 4.99
CA GLY A 122 -14.58 19.31 4.12
C GLY A 122 -14.24 18.00 3.41
N PHE A 123 -13.33 17.18 3.97
CA PHE A 123 -13.10 15.83 3.49
C PHE A 123 -14.18 14.89 4.01
N THR A 124 -14.56 13.92 3.18
CA THR A 124 -15.42 12.80 3.54
C THR A 124 -14.59 11.52 3.70
N SER A 125 -15.01 10.64 4.60
CA SER A 125 -14.39 9.31 4.74
C SER A 125 -14.81 8.40 3.60
N THR A 126 -13.88 7.65 3.02
CA THR A 126 -14.15 6.77 1.86
C THR A 126 -13.84 5.31 2.15
N LEU A 127 -12.61 4.98 2.50
CA LEU A 127 -12.15 3.60 2.69
C LEU A 127 -11.49 3.43 4.05
N PRO A 128 -12.13 2.75 5.02
CA PRO A 128 -11.48 2.33 6.24
C PRO A 128 -10.56 1.12 5.97
N GLU A 129 -9.34 1.17 6.51
CA GLU A 129 -8.36 0.10 6.39
C GLU A 129 -7.86 -0.34 7.76
N VAL A 130 -7.40 -1.57 7.84
CA VAL A 130 -6.81 -2.15 9.05
C VAL A 130 -5.43 -2.68 8.74
N GLN A 131 -4.43 -2.19 9.47
CA GLN A 131 -3.09 -2.77 9.48
C GLN A 131 -3.08 -4.02 10.34
N ARG A 132 -2.53 -5.09 9.79
CA ARG A 132 -2.32 -6.36 10.47
C ARG A 132 -0.85 -6.72 10.45
N ARG A 133 -0.41 -7.35 11.52
CA ARG A 133 0.96 -7.84 11.70
C ARG A 133 0.98 -9.33 11.97
N LEU A 134 1.87 -10.01 11.29
CA LEU A 134 2.31 -11.35 11.59
C LEU A 134 3.66 -11.25 12.32
N VAL A 135 3.73 -11.77 13.53
CA VAL A 135 4.99 -11.97 14.25
C VAL A 135 5.53 -13.34 13.87
N VAL A 136 6.72 -13.36 13.25
CA VAL A 136 7.25 -14.59 12.65
C VAL A 136 7.50 -15.70 13.69
N ALA A 137 7.86 -15.32 14.92
CA ALA A 137 8.07 -16.27 16.02
C ALA A 137 6.76 -16.91 16.53
N ASP A 138 5.60 -16.29 16.25
CA ASP A 138 4.29 -16.76 16.72
C ASP A 138 3.56 -17.58 15.64
N ILE A 139 4.22 -17.91 14.54
CA ILE A 139 3.63 -18.70 13.46
C ILE A 139 3.40 -20.12 13.92
N ASP A 140 2.18 -20.61 13.72
CA ASP A 140 1.82 -22.02 13.88
C ASP A 140 2.10 -22.76 12.56
N ASP A 141 3.23 -23.45 12.49
CA ASP A 141 3.67 -24.18 11.29
C ASP A 141 2.77 -25.37 10.97
N ASP A 142 2.14 -26.01 11.96
CA ASP A 142 1.17 -27.08 11.73
C ASP A 142 -0.09 -26.52 11.05
N LEU A 143 -0.60 -25.41 11.54
CA LEU A 143 -1.75 -24.73 10.93
C LEU A 143 -1.45 -24.29 9.49
N LEU A 144 -0.26 -23.75 9.21
CA LEU A 144 0.13 -23.39 7.84
C LEU A 144 0.23 -24.62 6.93
N THR A 145 0.73 -25.74 7.45
CA THR A 145 0.80 -27.02 6.72
C THR A 145 -0.59 -27.51 6.36
N ASP A 146 -1.53 -27.49 7.30
CA ASP A 146 -2.93 -27.87 7.07
C ASP A 146 -3.62 -26.94 6.07
N MET A 147 -3.38 -25.62 6.17
CA MET A 147 -3.90 -24.65 5.21
C MET A 147 -3.37 -24.92 3.80
N ALA A 148 -2.07 -25.21 3.67
CA ALA A 148 -1.44 -25.54 2.39
C ALA A 148 -2.00 -26.85 1.80
N ALA A 149 -2.19 -27.88 2.61
CA ALA A 149 -2.78 -29.16 2.19
C ALA A 149 -4.21 -28.97 1.67
N ALA A 150 -5.06 -28.30 2.47
CA ALA A 150 -6.44 -28.00 2.09
C ALA A 150 -6.55 -27.09 0.85
N ALA A 151 -5.57 -26.21 0.62
CA ALA A 151 -5.53 -25.39 -0.58
C ALA A 151 -5.12 -26.22 -1.81
N ARG A 152 -4.12 -27.09 -1.69
CA ARG A 152 -3.67 -27.99 -2.76
C ARG A 152 -4.78 -28.94 -3.24
N GLU A 153 -5.59 -29.47 -2.32
CA GLU A 153 -6.75 -30.32 -2.67
C GLU A 153 -7.76 -29.61 -3.60
N LYS A 154 -7.88 -28.29 -3.49
CA LYS A 154 -8.78 -27.48 -4.31
C LYS A 154 -8.11 -26.87 -5.55
N ALA A 155 -6.79 -26.90 -5.60
CA ALA A 155 -5.98 -26.31 -6.66
C ALA A 155 -5.53 -27.35 -7.71
N VAL A 156 -6.38 -28.34 -8.01
CA VAL A 156 -6.12 -29.32 -9.07
C VAL A 156 -6.06 -28.61 -10.43
N GLY A 157 -5.03 -28.89 -11.24
CA GLY A 157 -4.77 -28.22 -12.52
C GLY A 157 -4.00 -26.90 -12.39
N TYR A 158 -3.43 -26.65 -11.21
CA TYR A 158 -2.58 -25.48 -10.99
C TYR A 158 -1.23 -25.87 -10.40
N ARG A 159 -0.15 -25.33 -10.97
CA ARG A 159 1.20 -25.46 -10.44
C ARG A 159 1.68 -24.16 -9.80
N VAL A 160 2.41 -24.27 -8.72
CA VAL A 160 3.03 -23.12 -8.03
C VAL A 160 4.35 -22.79 -8.71
N VAL A 161 4.61 -21.49 -8.91
CA VAL A 161 5.88 -20.93 -9.39
C VAL A 161 6.35 -19.87 -8.43
N GLN A 162 7.67 -19.73 -8.27
CA GLN A 162 8.29 -18.76 -7.36
C GLN A 162 9.43 -18.02 -8.06
N TRP A 163 9.56 -16.74 -7.77
CA TRP A 163 10.65 -15.92 -8.29
C TRP A 163 10.99 -14.78 -7.32
N ARG A 164 12.09 -14.11 -7.58
CA ARG A 164 12.56 -12.96 -6.80
C ARG A 164 12.68 -11.73 -7.69
N ASP A 165 12.41 -10.57 -7.10
CA ASP A 165 12.58 -9.25 -7.73
C ASP A 165 11.75 -9.10 -9.02
N GLY A 166 12.38 -9.03 -10.18
CA GLY A 166 11.67 -8.84 -11.44
C GLY A 166 10.93 -10.10 -11.93
N ALA A 167 9.75 -9.91 -12.52
CA ALA A 167 8.98 -10.99 -13.10
C ALA A 167 9.74 -11.68 -14.25
N PRO A 168 9.74 -13.04 -14.33
CA PRO A 168 10.28 -13.75 -15.49
C PRO A 168 9.62 -13.27 -16.79
N PRO A 169 10.35 -13.20 -17.92
CA PRO A 169 9.81 -12.71 -19.18
C PRO A 169 8.52 -13.39 -19.62
N GLU A 170 8.43 -14.71 -19.40
CA GLU A 170 7.25 -15.54 -19.74
C GLU A 170 6.03 -15.27 -18.86
N LEU A 171 6.21 -14.65 -17.70
CA LEU A 171 5.12 -14.30 -16.77
C LEU A 171 4.77 -12.80 -16.81
N ALA A 172 5.59 -11.97 -17.47
CA ALA A 172 5.52 -10.51 -17.37
C ALA A 172 4.15 -9.94 -17.76
N GLU A 173 3.58 -10.40 -18.87
CA GLU A 173 2.26 -9.94 -19.34
C GLU A 173 1.15 -10.28 -18.34
N ARG A 174 1.20 -11.48 -17.75
CA ARG A 174 0.21 -11.95 -16.80
C ARG A 174 0.37 -11.28 -15.43
N VAL A 175 1.61 -10.98 -15.01
CA VAL A 175 1.87 -10.18 -13.80
C VAL A 175 1.31 -8.77 -13.98
N ALA A 176 1.61 -8.09 -15.10
CA ALA A 176 1.08 -6.77 -15.39
C ALA A 176 -0.46 -6.76 -15.47
N TYR A 177 -1.06 -7.79 -16.05
CA TYR A 177 -2.51 -7.96 -16.06
C TYR A 177 -3.10 -8.10 -14.65
N LEU A 178 -2.54 -8.98 -13.82
CA LEU A 178 -3.04 -9.18 -12.45
C LEU A 178 -2.85 -7.92 -11.59
N ASP A 179 -1.73 -7.22 -11.75
CA ASP A 179 -1.46 -5.96 -11.03
C ASP A 179 -2.51 -4.89 -11.35
N SER A 180 -2.80 -4.69 -12.63
CA SER A 180 -3.81 -3.70 -13.07
C SER A 180 -5.23 -3.98 -12.57
N ARG A 181 -5.52 -5.21 -12.19
CA ARG A 181 -6.82 -5.60 -11.66
C ARG A 181 -7.02 -5.27 -10.18
N LEU A 182 -5.97 -4.90 -9.46
CA LEU A 182 -6.06 -4.70 -8.01
C LEU A 182 -7.17 -3.71 -7.63
N ILE A 183 -7.21 -2.55 -8.28
CA ILE A 183 -8.22 -1.51 -8.02
C ILE A 183 -9.63 -2.00 -8.41
N SER A 184 -9.76 -2.77 -9.50
CA SER A 184 -11.07 -3.28 -9.96
C SER A 184 -11.62 -4.42 -9.09
N ASP A 185 -10.76 -5.19 -8.44
CA ASP A 185 -11.13 -6.44 -7.75
C ASP A 185 -11.12 -6.31 -6.22
N ALA A 186 -10.44 -5.29 -5.66
CA ALA A 186 -10.43 -4.98 -4.24
C ALA A 186 -11.56 -4.01 -3.87
N PRO A 187 -12.09 -4.09 -2.64
CA PRO A 187 -12.98 -3.05 -2.14
C PRO A 187 -12.26 -1.71 -2.07
N MET A 188 -12.74 -0.72 -2.81
CA MET A 188 -12.18 0.64 -2.84
C MET A 188 -13.08 1.67 -2.12
N GLY A 189 -14.19 1.23 -1.52
CA GLY A 189 -15.17 2.14 -0.91
C GLY A 189 -15.65 3.19 -1.93
N ASP A 190 -15.81 4.43 -1.48
CA ASP A 190 -16.23 5.56 -2.30
C ASP A 190 -15.03 6.35 -2.89
N MET A 191 -13.83 5.77 -2.91
CA MET A 191 -12.66 6.43 -3.50
C MET A 191 -12.79 6.57 -5.02
N GLN A 192 -12.59 7.78 -5.51
CA GLN A 192 -12.59 8.07 -6.95
C GLN A 192 -11.21 7.78 -7.55
N VAL A 193 -10.95 6.50 -7.78
CA VAL A 193 -9.73 6.02 -8.44
C VAL A 193 -10.11 5.16 -9.65
N GLU A 194 -9.38 5.34 -10.74
CA GLU A 194 -9.60 4.62 -11.99
C GLU A 194 -8.72 3.37 -12.03
N PRO A 195 -9.23 2.23 -12.57
CA PRO A 195 -8.41 1.05 -12.82
C PRO A 195 -7.23 1.37 -13.75
N GLU A 196 -6.09 0.80 -13.45
CA GLU A 196 -4.91 0.90 -14.30
C GLU A 196 -5.02 -0.04 -15.52
N GLN A 197 -4.34 0.34 -16.61
CA GLN A 197 -4.19 -0.57 -17.75
C GLN A 197 -2.95 -1.44 -17.58
N PRO A 198 -3.00 -2.72 -18.03
CA PRO A 198 -1.82 -3.58 -18.00
C PRO A 198 -0.68 -2.97 -18.85
N ASP A 199 0.48 -2.74 -18.26
CA ASP A 199 1.65 -2.17 -18.94
C ASP A 199 2.94 -2.84 -18.44
N VAL A 200 3.48 -3.76 -19.23
CA VAL A 200 4.73 -4.46 -18.93
C VAL A 200 5.91 -3.49 -18.86
N ALA A 201 5.96 -2.47 -19.72
CA ALA A 201 7.08 -1.52 -19.72
C ALA A 201 7.08 -0.67 -18.45
N ARG A 202 5.90 -0.22 -17.99
CA ARG A 202 5.75 0.47 -16.70
C ARG A 202 6.11 -0.45 -15.53
N MET A 203 5.64 -1.69 -15.52
CA MET A 203 5.99 -2.68 -14.51
C MET A 203 7.52 -2.85 -14.41
N ARG A 204 8.22 -2.98 -15.54
CA ARG A 204 9.70 -3.07 -15.55
C ARG A 204 10.37 -1.83 -14.99
N ARG A 205 9.86 -0.64 -15.27
CA ARG A 205 10.37 0.61 -14.68
C ARG A 205 10.14 0.63 -13.15
N ILE A 206 9.00 0.14 -12.66
CA ILE A 206 8.70 0.02 -11.22
C ILE A 206 9.67 -0.96 -10.55
N GLU A 207 9.90 -2.13 -11.14
CA GLU A 207 10.88 -3.11 -10.67
C GLU A 207 12.28 -2.50 -10.52
N ALA A 208 12.74 -1.74 -11.53
CA ALA A 208 14.02 -1.04 -11.50
C ALA A 208 14.08 0.01 -10.38
N VAL A 209 13.00 0.74 -10.14
CA VAL A 209 12.88 1.70 -9.02
C VAL A 209 12.99 0.98 -7.68
N LEU A 210 12.27 -0.13 -7.49
CA LEU A 210 12.30 -0.90 -6.25
C LEU A 210 13.71 -1.47 -5.98
N ALA A 211 14.37 -2.00 -7.00
CA ALA A 211 15.76 -2.44 -6.91
C ALA A 211 16.71 -1.27 -6.55
N GLY A 212 16.56 -0.10 -7.19
CA GLY A 212 17.32 1.12 -6.87
C GLY A 212 17.12 1.62 -5.44
N ARG A 213 15.95 1.37 -4.86
CA ARG A 213 15.64 1.64 -3.44
C ARG A 213 16.12 0.55 -2.47
N GLY A 214 16.82 -0.48 -2.97
CA GLY A 214 17.32 -1.61 -2.17
C GLY A 214 16.20 -2.51 -1.64
N ARG A 215 15.05 -2.56 -2.32
CA ARG A 215 13.97 -3.49 -1.99
C ARG A 215 14.26 -4.85 -2.59
N ARG A 216 13.95 -5.90 -1.83
CA ARG A 216 13.94 -7.29 -2.28
C ARG A 216 12.51 -7.79 -2.24
N LEU A 217 12.08 -8.42 -3.33
CA LEU A 217 10.72 -8.91 -3.51
C LEU A 217 10.73 -10.42 -3.68
N TYR A 218 9.80 -11.07 -3.02
CA TYR A 218 9.59 -12.50 -3.04
C TYR A 218 8.18 -12.77 -3.54
N HIS A 219 8.09 -13.50 -4.62
CA HIS A 219 6.85 -13.73 -5.33
C HIS A 219 6.51 -15.21 -5.38
N THR A 220 5.22 -15.50 -5.27
CA THR A 220 4.68 -16.82 -5.57
C THR A 220 3.42 -16.65 -6.41
N GLY A 221 3.31 -17.42 -7.47
CA GLY A 221 2.15 -17.45 -8.33
C GLY A 221 1.60 -18.86 -8.53
N ALA A 222 0.36 -18.95 -8.99
CA ALA A 222 -0.26 -20.17 -9.48
C ALA A 222 -0.47 -20.05 -10.99
N VAL A 223 0.04 -21.03 -11.73
CA VAL A 223 -0.10 -21.15 -13.18
C VAL A 223 -1.11 -22.24 -13.47
N HIS A 224 -2.11 -21.96 -14.28
CA HIS A 224 -3.08 -22.93 -14.78
C HIS A 224 -2.40 -23.86 -15.79
N GLU A 225 -2.44 -25.17 -15.57
CA GLU A 225 -1.61 -26.13 -16.31
C GLU A 225 -2.01 -26.24 -17.79
N ASP A 226 -3.30 -26.17 -18.11
CA ASP A 226 -3.78 -26.34 -19.49
C ASP A 226 -3.47 -25.09 -20.37
N THR A 227 -3.48 -23.88 -19.79
CA THR A 227 -3.27 -22.65 -20.56
C THR A 227 -1.89 -22.08 -20.42
N GLY A 228 -1.14 -22.43 -19.36
CA GLY A 228 0.14 -21.82 -19.02
C GLY A 228 0.02 -20.42 -18.42
N ASP A 229 -1.18 -19.90 -18.21
CA ASP A 229 -1.42 -18.55 -17.67
C ASP A 229 -1.15 -18.47 -16.17
N LEU A 230 -0.44 -17.46 -15.74
CA LEU A 230 -0.40 -17.04 -14.33
C LEU A 230 -1.77 -16.46 -13.95
N VAL A 231 -2.46 -17.08 -12.98
CA VAL A 231 -3.84 -16.74 -12.61
C VAL A 231 -4.00 -16.32 -11.16
N ALA A 232 -2.97 -16.49 -10.34
CA ALA A 232 -2.89 -15.96 -8.99
C ALA A 232 -1.46 -15.55 -8.69
N TRP A 233 -1.31 -14.49 -7.85
CA TRP A 233 0.00 -13.97 -7.51
C TRP A 233 -0.03 -13.27 -6.15
N THR A 234 1.07 -13.40 -5.41
CA THR A 234 1.30 -12.70 -4.14
C THR A 234 2.76 -12.27 -4.02
N THR A 235 3.01 -11.21 -3.23
CA THR A 235 4.35 -10.66 -3.02
C THR A 235 4.57 -10.34 -1.54
N ILE A 236 5.75 -10.69 -1.02
CA ILE A 236 6.31 -10.12 0.23
C ILE A 236 7.54 -9.32 -0.15
N SER A 237 7.72 -8.15 0.45
CA SER A 237 8.87 -7.29 0.20
C SER A 237 9.54 -6.84 1.49
N THR A 238 10.88 -6.79 1.48
CA THR A 238 11.70 -6.23 2.56
C THR A 238 12.77 -5.30 2.01
N GLY A 239 13.55 -4.68 2.86
CA GLY A 239 14.64 -3.80 2.43
C GLY A 239 15.73 -3.69 3.49
N ALA A 240 16.96 -3.47 3.05
CA ALA A 240 18.13 -3.38 3.94
C ALA A 240 18.02 -2.28 5.01
N GLU A 241 17.26 -1.22 4.73
CA GLU A 241 17.07 -0.08 5.63
C GLU A 241 16.01 -0.32 6.72
N THR A 242 15.30 -1.45 6.65
CA THR A 242 14.28 -1.85 7.62
C THR A 242 14.51 -3.29 8.07
N PRO A 243 15.67 -3.59 8.70
CA PRO A 243 15.97 -4.94 9.15
C PRO A 243 14.88 -5.42 10.12
N GLY A 244 14.56 -6.70 10.05
CA GLY A 244 13.52 -7.31 10.87
C GLY A 244 12.08 -7.04 10.42
N HIS A 245 11.83 -6.22 9.41
CA HIS A 245 10.49 -5.86 8.95
C HIS A 245 10.27 -6.16 7.47
N ALA A 246 9.10 -6.69 7.15
CA ALA A 246 8.63 -6.90 5.78
C ALA A 246 7.18 -6.43 5.58
N TRP A 247 6.79 -6.30 4.33
CA TRP A 247 5.43 -5.98 3.90
C TRP A 247 4.87 -7.11 3.04
N GLN A 248 3.76 -7.68 3.44
CA GLN A 248 2.90 -8.45 2.55
C GLN A 248 2.16 -7.46 1.67
N GLN A 249 2.50 -7.50 0.40
CA GLN A 249 1.93 -6.64 -0.65
C GLN A 249 0.66 -7.28 -1.23
N ILE A 250 0.50 -7.17 -2.55
CA ILE A 250 -0.62 -7.74 -3.29
C ILE A 250 -0.83 -9.23 -3.02
N THR A 251 -2.08 -9.65 -2.99
CA THR A 251 -2.52 -11.02 -3.23
C THR A 251 -3.76 -10.94 -4.10
N ILE A 252 -3.68 -11.49 -5.28
CA ILE A 252 -4.75 -11.42 -6.27
C ILE A 252 -4.97 -12.78 -6.96
N VAL A 253 -6.21 -13.05 -7.30
CA VAL A 253 -6.64 -14.23 -8.06
C VAL A 253 -7.56 -13.76 -9.18
N ASP A 254 -7.23 -14.12 -10.43
CA ASP A 254 -8.09 -13.84 -11.59
C ASP A 254 -9.52 -14.34 -11.29
N PRO A 255 -10.55 -13.51 -11.47
CA PRO A 255 -11.94 -13.87 -11.16
C PRO A 255 -12.40 -15.21 -11.74
N LYS A 256 -11.91 -15.58 -12.93
CA LYS A 256 -12.23 -16.84 -13.60
C LYS A 256 -11.69 -18.08 -12.88
N HIS A 257 -10.72 -17.88 -11.99
CA HIS A 257 -10.03 -18.95 -11.25
C HIS A 257 -10.27 -18.86 -9.73
N ARG A 258 -11.27 -18.08 -9.29
CA ARG A 258 -11.70 -18.05 -7.89
C ARG A 258 -12.40 -19.35 -7.50
N GLY A 259 -12.51 -19.62 -6.20
CA GLY A 259 -13.10 -20.87 -5.69
C GLY A 259 -12.13 -22.04 -5.51
N HIS A 260 -10.92 -21.95 -6.05
CA HIS A 260 -9.86 -22.99 -5.98
C HIS A 260 -8.85 -22.75 -4.84
N ARG A 261 -9.15 -21.90 -3.86
CA ARG A 261 -8.25 -21.55 -2.74
C ARG A 261 -6.85 -21.06 -3.14
N LEU A 262 -6.68 -20.56 -4.37
CA LEU A 262 -5.37 -20.13 -4.89
C LEU A 262 -4.76 -19.01 -4.06
N GLY A 263 -5.56 -18.08 -3.54
CA GLY A 263 -5.07 -17.01 -2.66
C GLY A 263 -4.37 -17.53 -1.41
N ALA A 264 -4.94 -18.54 -0.74
CA ALA A 264 -4.31 -19.19 0.41
C ALA A 264 -3.05 -19.97 -0.02
N LEU A 265 -3.15 -20.74 -1.12
CA LEU A 265 -2.03 -21.53 -1.64
C LEU A 265 -0.79 -20.66 -1.90
N VAL A 266 -0.94 -19.58 -2.67
CA VAL A 266 0.21 -18.72 -3.02
C VAL A 266 0.75 -17.97 -1.81
N LYS A 267 -0.11 -17.55 -0.85
CA LYS A 267 0.34 -16.83 0.36
C LYS A 267 1.14 -17.73 1.29
N VAL A 268 0.68 -18.93 1.58
CA VAL A 268 1.41 -19.86 2.45
C VAL A 268 2.74 -20.25 1.79
N ALA A 269 2.73 -20.64 0.50
CA ALA A 269 3.94 -20.99 -0.22
C ALA A 269 4.94 -19.82 -0.32
N ASN A 270 4.44 -18.57 -0.43
CA ASN A 270 5.31 -17.39 -0.45
C ASN A 270 5.91 -17.06 0.92
N LEU A 271 5.15 -17.27 1.99
CA LEU A 271 5.65 -17.10 3.36
C LEU A 271 6.81 -18.06 3.64
N ASP A 272 6.68 -19.32 3.26
CA ASP A 272 7.75 -20.32 3.40
C ASP A 272 9.00 -19.93 2.58
N HIS A 273 8.79 -19.54 1.31
CA HIS A 273 9.85 -19.07 0.42
C HIS A 273 10.59 -17.85 1.00
N PHE A 274 9.82 -16.89 1.55
CA PHE A 274 10.33 -15.68 2.16
C PHE A 274 11.12 -15.96 3.45
N ARG A 275 10.55 -16.74 4.38
CA ARG A 275 11.19 -17.08 5.66
C ARG A 275 12.53 -17.80 5.47
N ALA A 276 12.60 -18.71 4.49
CA ALA A 276 13.84 -19.41 4.16
C ALA A 276 14.94 -18.47 3.66
N ALA A 277 14.57 -17.37 3.00
CA ALA A 277 15.50 -16.43 2.41
C ALA A 277 15.87 -15.25 3.32
N GLU A 278 14.97 -14.85 4.24
CA GLU A 278 15.11 -13.69 5.11
C GLU A 278 14.87 -14.08 6.59
N PRO A 279 15.75 -14.93 7.17
CA PRO A 279 15.54 -15.46 8.52
C PRO A 279 15.61 -14.40 9.63
N GLU A 280 16.14 -13.21 9.33
CA GLU A 280 16.24 -12.10 10.30
C GLU A 280 14.96 -11.25 10.38
N VAL A 281 14.00 -11.45 9.47
CA VAL A 281 12.73 -10.74 9.53
C VAL A 281 11.87 -11.29 10.65
N THR A 282 11.46 -10.41 11.55
CA THR A 282 10.69 -10.78 12.75
C THR A 282 9.21 -10.44 12.65
N VAL A 283 8.86 -9.48 11.77
CA VAL A 283 7.46 -9.05 11.58
C VAL A 283 7.15 -8.80 10.11
N ILE A 284 5.94 -9.16 9.72
CA ILE A 284 5.39 -8.91 8.39
C ILE A 284 4.08 -8.14 8.56
N ASP A 285 3.97 -6.96 7.98
CA ASP A 285 2.77 -6.12 8.01
C ASP A 285 2.00 -6.18 6.70
N THR A 286 0.70 -5.97 6.78
CA THR A 286 -0.20 -5.83 5.63
C THR A 286 -1.35 -4.88 5.94
N PHE A 287 -1.96 -4.33 4.88
CA PHE A 287 -3.19 -3.56 4.97
C PHE A 287 -4.32 -4.30 4.25
N ASN A 288 -5.52 -4.17 4.80
CA ASN A 288 -6.73 -4.62 4.13
C ASN A 288 -7.83 -3.60 4.34
N ALA A 289 -8.61 -3.35 3.30
CA ALA A 289 -9.91 -2.72 3.46
C ALA A 289 -10.70 -3.45 4.55
N ALA A 290 -11.38 -2.71 5.42
CA ALA A 290 -12.09 -3.29 6.56
C ALA A 290 -13.21 -4.27 6.13
N GLU A 291 -13.70 -4.16 4.90
CA GLU A 291 -14.76 -4.97 4.31
C GLU A 291 -14.25 -6.20 3.53
N ASN A 292 -12.94 -6.32 3.31
CA ASN A 292 -12.36 -7.44 2.56
C ASN A 292 -12.32 -8.73 3.39
N SER A 293 -13.51 -9.27 3.71
CA SER A 293 -13.69 -10.44 4.58
C SER A 293 -12.91 -11.67 4.11
N PHE A 294 -12.80 -11.86 2.79
CA PHE A 294 -12.08 -13.00 2.21
C PHE A 294 -10.58 -12.94 2.52
N MET A 295 -9.94 -11.80 2.25
CA MET A 295 -8.51 -11.64 2.50
C MET A 295 -8.21 -11.56 4.01
N ILE A 296 -9.12 -10.96 4.79
CA ILE A 296 -9.05 -10.93 6.25
C ILE A 296 -9.03 -12.34 6.82
N SER A 297 -9.93 -13.22 6.37
CA SER A 297 -10.00 -14.60 6.84
C SER A 297 -8.69 -15.36 6.56
N ILE A 298 -8.10 -15.23 5.38
CA ILE A 298 -6.81 -15.86 5.07
C ILE A 298 -5.71 -15.33 5.99
N ASN A 299 -5.62 -14.01 6.14
CA ASN A 299 -4.59 -13.39 6.97
C ASN A 299 -4.70 -13.82 8.44
N GLU A 300 -5.91 -13.83 9.00
CA GLU A 300 -6.14 -14.21 10.40
C GLU A 300 -5.84 -15.69 10.66
N GLN A 301 -6.15 -16.58 9.70
CA GLN A 301 -5.75 -17.99 9.75
C GLN A 301 -4.23 -18.15 9.70
N MET A 302 -3.51 -17.33 8.93
CA MET A 302 -2.05 -17.32 8.90
C MET A 302 -1.40 -16.73 10.17
N GLY A 303 -2.17 -16.18 11.10
CA GLY A 303 -1.66 -15.59 12.33
C GLY A 303 -1.52 -14.07 12.32
N PHE A 304 -1.92 -13.37 11.26
CA PHE A 304 -1.94 -11.90 11.27
C PHE A 304 -2.95 -11.36 12.27
N ARG A 305 -2.55 -10.39 13.09
CA ARG A 305 -3.41 -9.73 14.09
C ARG A 305 -3.50 -8.24 13.82
N ARG A 306 -4.64 -7.64 14.09
CA ARG A 306 -4.88 -6.20 13.95
C ARG A 306 -3.97 -5.41 14.89
N ILE A 307 -3.31 -4.36 14.39
CA ILE A 307 -2.44 -3.49 15.20
C ILE A 307 -2.77 -2.00 15.09
N ALA A 308 -3.38 -1.57 14.00
CA ALA A 308 -3.78 -0.19 13.79
C ALA A 308 -4.95 -0.10 12.80
N ALA A 309 -5.66 1.01 12.82
CA ALA A 309 -6.69 1.34 11.84
C ALA A 309 -6.37 2.67 11.17
N PHE A 310 -6.79 2.79 9.91
CA PHE A 310 -6.59 3.96 9.06
C PHE A 310 -7.89 4.32 8.36
N GLN A 311 -8.01 5.59 7.99
CA GLN A 311 -9.10 6.11 7.20
C GLN A 311 -8.54 6.84 5.99
N ASN A 312 -9.02 6.50 4.80
CA ASN A 312 -8.82 7.26 3.59
C ASN A 312 -9.89 8.36 3.49
N TRP A 313 -9.47 9.55 3.12
CA TRP A 313 -10.28 10.75 3.04
C TRP A 313 -10.26 11.31 1.64
N GLN A 314 -11.40 11.78 1.15
CA GLN A 314 -11.56 12.39 -0.16
C GLN A 314 -12.24 13.74 -0.04
N ARG A 315 -11.80 14.68 -0.87
CA ARG A 315 -12.49 15.94 -1.10
C ARG A 315 -12.50 16.26 -2.59
N GLU A 316 -13.68 16.57 -3.12
CA GLU A 316 -13.81 17.14 -4.43
C GLU A 316 -13.65 18.67 -4.35
N LEU A 317 -12.88 19.22 -5.27
CA LEU A 317 -12.76 20.67 -5.46
C LEU A 317 -13.78 21.10 -6.52
N GLU A 318 -14.39 22.25 -6.32
CA GLU A 318 -15.15 22.88 -7.39
C GLU A 318 -14.21 23.08 -8.59
N GLY A 319 -14.54 22.48 -9.72
CA GLY A 319 -13.77 22.66 -10.95
C GLY A 319 -13.74 24.14 -11.35
N PRO A 320 -12.76 24.59 -12.16
CA PRO A 320 -12.86 25.90 -12.76
C PRO A 320 -14.21 26.01 -13.44
N ALA A 321 -14.98 27.07 -13.13
CA ALA A 321 -16.26 27.35 -13.77
C ALA A 321 -16.05 27.20 -15.29
N GLU A 322 -16.85 26.35 -15.95
CA GLU A 322 -16.85 26.32 -17.42
C GLU A 322 -17.01 27.76 -17.90
N PRO A 323 -16.18 28.24 -18.86
CA PRO A 323 -16.36 29.54 -19.40
C PRO A 323 -17.78 29.62 -19.98
N ALA A 324 -18.56 30.55 -19.49
CA ALA A 324 -19.92 30.80 -20.02
C ALA A 324 -19.85 30.91 -21.54
N ALA A 325 -20.59 30.05 -22.24
CA ALA A 325 -20.63 29.96 -23.67
C ALA A 325 -21.23 31.23 -24.31
#